data_697e19dcebd40a5d273c2f83190142d2
#
_entry.id   697e19dcebd40a5d273c2f83190142d2
#
_cell.length_a   1.000
_cell.length_b   1.000
_cell.length_c   1.000
_cell.angle_alpha   90.00
_cell.angle_beta   90.00
_cell.angle_gamma   90.00
#
_symmetry.space_group_name_H-M   'P 1'
#
loop_
_entity.id
_entity.type
_entity.pdbx_description
1 polymer ?
#
loop_
_entity_poly.entity_id
_entity_poly.type
_entity_poly.pdbx_seq_one_letter_code
_entity_poly.pdbx_strand_id
1 'polypeptide(L)'
;MPAGESGTAYSHSPHNASETRHFDHPHKVMLGLYIGAFLGMLSETSMNIALPDLMDEFSVSSGTAQWMVVGYMLAIGVVLPCVGFMLKWIKAKTLVLFALTCFLVGALVCTVATGFPVLLAGRIVQGISTGIVLPTMYAAIMRVFPPHKIGAANGVAGLVIMFAPVIGPTLAGALIGALSWRAIFALFAVVAVIALACTAAFFVTPIERTRPAVDMLSIVASALGFGCLVAGVSLISDMGFSVAVVGLLVIGVVVLALYAYRQLHIADPLLDL
;
A
#
# COMPACT_ATOMS: atom_id res chain seq x y z
N MET A 1 -25.13 54.67 -46.12
CA MET A 1 -24.68 54.62 -44.73
C MET A 1 -24.81 53.19 -44.30
N PRO A 2 -23.75 52.42 -44.13
CA PRO A 2 -23.82 51.11 -43.50
C PRO A 2 -23.37 51.23 -42.04
N ALA A 3 -24.16 50.61 -41.17
CA ALA A 3 -23.88 50.48 -39.73
C ALA A 3 -22.76 49.51 -39.47
N GLY A 4 -21.84 49.92 -38.56
CA GLY A 4 -20.72 49.12 -38.14
C GLY A 4 -21.11 47.94 -37.23
N GLU A 5 -20.67 46.75 -37.58
CA GLU A 5 -20.68 45.59 -36.71
C GLU A 5 -19.46 45.65 -35.77
N SER A 6 -19.73 45.91 -34.49
CA SER A 6 -18.72 45.80 -33.45
C SER A 6 -18.54 44.30 -33.08
N GLY A 7 -17.57 43.68 -33.70
CA GLY A 7 -17.13 42.34 -33.31
C GLY A 7 -16.53 42.36 -31.89
N THR A 8 -17.22 41.82 -30.92
CA THR A 8 -16.68 41.50 -29.60
C THR A 8 -15.71 40.32 -29.75
N ALA A 9 -14.40 40.63 -29.75
CA ALA A 9 -13.35 39.67 -29.66
C ALA A 9 -13.44 38.95 -28.27
N TYR A 10 -13.93 37.71 -28.25
CA TYR A 10 -13.79 36.83 -27.14
C TYR A 10 -12.30 36.55 -26.94
N SER A 11 -11.70 37.24 -25.99
CA SER A 11 -10.39 36.93 -25.44
C SER A 11 -10.46 35.54 -24.82
N HIS A 12 -10.05 34.52 -25.57
CA HIS A 12 -9.70 33.23 -24.98
C HIS A 12 -8.47 33.46 -24.10
N SER A 13 -8.69 33.63 -22.79
CA SER A 13 -7.62 33.46 -21.82
C SER A 13 -7.08 32.05 -21.99
N PRO A 14 -5.76 31.87 -22.16
CA PRO A 14 -5.21 30.52 -22.17
C PRO A 14 -5.46 29.95 -20.77
N HIS A 15 -6.31 28.95 -20.71
CA HIS A 15 -6.43 28.07 -19.56
C HIS A 15 -4.98 27.67 -19.19
N ASN A 16 -4.57 28.04 -17.99
CA ASN A 16 -3.34 27.57 -17.39
C ASN A 16 -3.24 26.06 -17.56
N ALA A 17 -2.55 25.63 -18.61
CA ALA A 17 -2.04 24.29 -18.72
C ALA A 17 -1.16 24.12 -17.47
N SER A 18 -1.64 23.32 -16.52
CA SER A 18 -0.85 22.90 -15.39
C SER A 18 0.51 22.49 -15.92
N GLU A 19 1.55 23.25 -15.55
CA GLU A 19 2.93 22.94 -15.92
C GLU A 19 3.20 21.49 -15.51
N THR A 20 3.17 20.59 -16.48
CA THR A 20 3.62 19.21 -16.29
C THR A 20 5.10 19.31 -16.00
N ARG A 21 5.47 19.24 -14.71
CA ARG A 21 6.88 19.18 -14.30
C ARG A 21 7.53 18.04 -15.06
N HIS A 22 8.34 18.39 -16.05
CA HIS A 22 9.07 17.43 -16.85
C HIS A 22 10.21 16.87 -15.98
N PHE A 23 10.10 15.63 -15.57
CA PHE A 23 11.18 14.95 -14.85
C PHE A 23 12.14 14.34 -15.89
N ASP A 24 13.40 14.77 -15.90
CA ASP A 24 14.42 14.25 -16.82
C ASP A 24 14.64 12.73 -16.66
N HIS A 25 14.51 12.24 -15.44
CA HIS A 25 14.69 10.83 -15.11
C HIS A 25 13.54 10.25 -14.24
N PRO A 26 12.33 10.06 -14.81
CA PRO A 26 11.16 9.66 -14.04
C PRO A 26 11.33 8.30 -13.31
N HIS A 27 12.03 7.35 -13.92
CA HIS A 27 12.32 6.05 -13.27
C HIS A 27 13.22 6.18 -12.05
N LYS A 28 14.16 7.12 -12.01
CA LYS A 28 14.98 7.36 -10.81
C LYS A 28 14.14 7.90 -9.66
N VAL A 29 13.19 8.78 -9.98
CA VAL A 29 12.24 9.31 -8.98
C VAL A 29 11.40 8.18 -8.36
N MET A 30 11.00 7.20 -9.17
CA MET A 30 10.17 6.07 -8.73
C MET A 30 10.94 4.94 -8.05
N LEU A 31 12.28 4.94 -8.08
CA LEU A 31 13.10 3.80 -7.68
C LEU A 31 12.81 3.31 -6.24
N GLY A 32 12.71 4.24 -5.30
CA GLY A 32 12.41 3.89 -3.91
C GLY A 32 11.03 3.25 -3.73
N LEU A 33 10.03 3.72 -4.50
CA LEU A 33 8.68 3.13 -4.51
C LEU A 33 8.66 1.75 -5.15
N TYR A 34 9.40 1.55 -6.25
CA TYR A 34 9.52 0.23 -6.88
C TYR A 34 10.17 -0.79 -5.93
N ILE A 35 11.28 -0.41 -5.28
CA ILE A 35 11.94 -1.28 -4.29
C ILE A 35 11.00 -1.56 -3.11
N GLY A 36 10.30 -0.55 -2.60
CA GLY A 36 9.34 -0.70 -1.51
C GLY A 36 8.16 -1.61 -1.87
N ALA A 37 7.60 -1.46 -3.07
CA ALA A 37 6.52 -2.33 -3.58
C ALA A 37 7.00 -3.78 -3.76
N PHE A 38 8.17 -3.96 -4.37
CA PHE A 38 8.81 -5.28 -4.50
C PHE A 38 8.99 -5.93 -3.13
N LEU A 39 9.53 -5.18 -2.17
CA LEU A 39 9.79 -5.65 -0.81
C LEU A 39 8.50 -6.07 -0.08
N GLY A 40 7.41 -5.30 -0.24
CA GLY A 40 6.11 -5.65 0.31
C GLY A 40 5.59 -6.97 -0.21
N MET A 41 5.59 -7.17 -1.53
CA MET A 41 5.14 -8.41 -2.17
C MET A 41 6.07 -9.60 -1.88
N LEU A 42 7.37 -9.35 -1.84
CA LEU A 42 8.36 -10.35 -1.45
C LEU A 42 8.13 -10.83 -0.02
N SER A 43 7.85 -9.90 0.90
CA SER A 43 7.57 -10.19 2.31
C SER A 43 6.28 -11.02 2.48
N GLU A 44 5.26 -10.74 1.67
CA GLU A 44 4.01 -11.49 1.69
C GLU A 44 4.21 -12.96 1.33
N THR A 45 4.89 -13.21 0.21
CA THR A 45 5.05 -14.56 -0.34
C THR A 45 6.11 -15.39 0.38
N SER A 46 7.18 -14.76 0.86
CA SER A 46 8.24 -15.44 1.62
C SER A 46 7.75 -16.00 2.94
N MET A 47 6.73 -15.37 3.55
CA MET A 47 6.22 -15.80 4.86
C MET A 47 5.60 -17.19 4.83
N ASN A 48 4.94 -17.56 3.73
CA ASN A 48 4.32 -18.89 3.59
C ASN A 48 5.34 -20.03 3.72
N ILE A 49 6.57 -19.80 3.29
CA ILE A 49 7.66 -20.80 3.39
C ILE A 49 8.20 -20.90 4.81
N ALA A 50 8.15 -19.82 5.57
CA ALA A 50 8.65 -19.78 6.95
C ALA A 50 7.64 -20.33 7.99
N LEU A 51 6.36 -20.53 7.63
CA LEU A 51 5.33 -20.95 8.58
C LEU A 51 5.69 -22.25 9.34
N PRO A 52 6.18 -23.34 8.70
CA PRO A 52 6.53 -24.55 9.41
C PRO A 52 7.59 -24.32 10.50
N ASP A 53 8.66 -23.59 10.18
CA ASP A 53 9.74 -23.30 11.15
C ASP A 53 9.22 -22.45 12.32
N LEU A 54 8.28 -21.53 12.07
CA LEU A 54 7.66 -20.71 13.10
C LEU A 54 6.74 -21.54 14.00
N MET A 55 6.01 -22.51 13.42
CA MET A 55 5.18 -23.45 14.20
C MET A 55 6.03 -24.28 15.16
N ASP A 56 7.15 -24.78 14.67
CA ASP A 56 8.07 -25.60 15.49
C ASP A 56 8.75 -24.76 16.57
N GLU A 57 9.28 -23.59 16.22
CA GLU A 57 10.04 -22.75 17.17
C GLU A 57 9.14 -22.17 18.28
N PHE A 58 7.93 -21.70 17.92
CA PHE A 58 7.04 -21.08 18.89
C PHE A 58 5.99 -22.07 19.47
N SER A 59 6.02 -23.33 19.04
CA SER A 59 5.06 -24.37 19.46
C SER A 59 3.60 -23.92 19.29
N VAL A 60 3.28 -23.29 18.15
CA VAL A 60 1.94 -22.78 17.82
C VAL A 60 1.27 -23.64 16.76
N SER A 61 -0.07 -23.66 16.79
CA SER A 61 -0.87 -24.37 15.79
C SER A 61 -0.77 -23.71 14.42
N SER A 62 -1.09 -24.46 13.36
CA SER A 62 -1.15 -23.95 11.99
C SER A 62 -2.07 -22.74 11.84
N GLY A 63 -3.28 -22.79 12.46
CA GLY A 63 -4.20 -21.65 12.45
C GLY A 63 -3.62 -20.41 13.13
N THR A 64 -2.88 -20.58 14.23
CA THR A 64 -2.18 -19.47 14.88
C THR A 64 -1.06 -18.93 13.99
N ALA A 65 -0.26 -19.80 13.38
CA ALA A 65 0.84 -19.40 12.52
C ALA A 65 0.35 -18.62 11.27
N GLN A 66 -0.80 -18.96 10.72
CA GLN A 66 -1.41 -18.27 9.59
C GLN A 66 -1.68 -16.79 9.86
N TRP A 67 -1.85 -16.37 11.12
CA TRP A 67 -1.99 -14.95 11.47
C TRP A 67 -0.80 -14.10 11.04
N MET A 68 0.38 -14.71 10.78
CA MET A 68 1.52 -14.01 10.19
C MET A 68 1.23 -13.48 8.78
N VAL A 69 0.45 -14.20 8.00
CA VAL A 69 0.03 -13.81 6.66
C VAL A 69 -1.25 -12.98 6.72
N VAL A 70 -2.25 -13.48 7.45
CA VAL A 70 -3.56 -12.81 7.58
C VAL A 70 -3.44 -11.43 8.24
N GLY A 71 -2.69 -11.31 9.33
CA GLY A 71 -2.48 -10.04 10.02
C GLY A 71 -1.79 -8.99 9.13
N TYR A 72 -0.85 -9.43 8.32
CA TYR A 72 -0.20 -8.58 7.32
C TYR A 72 -1.18 -8.10 6.24
N MET A 73 -1.95 -9.01 5.62
CA MET A 73 -2.95 -8.68 4.60
C MET A 73 -4.06 -7.80 5.16
N LEU A 74 -4.50 -8.06 6.40
CA LEU A 74 -5.51 -7.26 7.09
C LEU A 74 -5.02 -5.83 7.31
N ALA A 75 -3.76 -5.65 7.72
CA ALA A 75 -3.16 -4.32 7.86
C ALA A 75 -3.13 -3.57 6.51
N ILE A 76 -2.78 -4.24 5.41
CA ILE A 76 -2.85 -3.68 4.05
C ILE A 76 -4.29 -3.25 3.74
N GLY A 77 -5.27 -4.14 3.92
CA GLY A 77 -6.67 -3.91 3.57
C GLY A 77 -7.30 -2.74 4.33
N VAL A 78 -6.93 -2.57 5.61
CA VAL A 78 -7.39 -1.44 6.44
C VAL A 78 -6.78 -0.12 6.02
N VAL A 79 -5.50 -0.11 5.66
CA VAL A 79 -4.76 1.13 5.37
C VAL A 79 -4.97 1.61 3.94
N LEU A 80 -5.11 0.69 2.98
CA LEU A 80 -5.16 0.99 1.56
C LEU A 80 -6.21 2.06 1.19
N PRO A 81 -7.46 2.01 1.66
CA PRO A 81 -8.46 3.03 1.35
C PRO A 81 -8.13 4.40 1.96
N CYS A 82 -7.37 4.43 3.06
CA CYS A 82 -7.00 5.66 3.74
C CYS A 82 -5.92 6.46 3.01
N VAL A 83 -5.14 5.81 2.12
CA VAL A 83 -3.98 6.43 1.47
C VAL A 83 -4.38 7.58 0.57
N GLY A 84 -5.49 7.48 -0.15
CA GLY A 84 -6.01 8.57 -0.98
C GLY A 84 -6.19 9.86 -0.18
N PHE A 85 -6.77 9.74 1.03
CA PHE A 85 -6.91 10.84 1.97
C PHE A 85 -5.54 11.32 2.50
N MET A 86 -4.67 10.40 2.91
CA MET A 86 -3.34 10.74 3.42
C MET A 86 -2.52 11.54 2.41
N LEU A 87 -2.62 11.23 1.11
CA LEU A 87 -1.94 11.94 0.04
C LEU A 87 -2.46 13.38 -0.18
N LYS A 88 -3.74 13.65 0.13
CA LYS A 88 -4.30 15.00 0.09
C LYS A 88 -3.77 15.88 1.24
N TRP A 89 -3.36 15.28 2.37
CA TRP A 89 -2.91 15.99 3.57
C TRP A 89 -1.40 16.00 3.77
N ILE A 90 -0.74 14.89 3.47
CA ILE A 90 0.68 14.68 3.75
C ILE A 90 1.45 14.73 2.43
N LYS A 91 2.65 15.32 2.44
CA LYS A 91 3.54 15.26 1.28
C LYS A 91 3.83 13.80 0.92
N ALA A 92 3.66 13.44 -0.33
CA ALA A 92 3.91 12.06 -0.79
C ALA A 92 5.30 11.54 -0.36
N LYS A 93 6.34 12.36 -0.44
CA LYS A 93 7.69 12.00 0.03
C LYS A 93 7.71 11.64 1.52
N THR A 94 7.08 12.46 2.36
CA THR A 94 7.01 12.20 3.81
C THR A 94 6.24 10.93 4.10
N LEU A 95 5.14 10.69 3.38
CA LEU A 95 4.31 9.50 3.53
C LEU A 95 5.07 8.22 3.15
N VAL A 96 5.80 8.24 2.02
CA VAL A 96 6.62 7.10 1.58
C VAL A 96 7.78 6.84 2.54
N LEU A 97 8.48 7.89 3.00
CA LEU A 97 9.55 7.73 3.99
C LEU A 97 9.02 7.16 5.30
N PHE A 98 7.87 7.64 5.78
CA PHE A 98 7.20 7.08 6.96
C PHE A 98 6.87 5.60 6.75
N ALA A 99 6.24 5.25 5.62
CA ALA A 99 5.89 3.87 5.31
C ALA A 99 7.12 2.94 5.29
N LEU A 100 8.17 3.32 4.57
CA LEU A 100 9.40 2.52 4.49
C LEU A 100 10.12 2.42 5.85
N THR A 101 10.04 3.46 6.68
CA THR A 101 10.54 3.41 8.06
C THR A 101 9.74 2.43 8.91
N CYS A 102 8.41 2.43 8.79
CA CYS A 102 7.56 1.42 9.43
C CYS A 102 7.94 0.00 8.97
N PHE A 103 8.18 -0.20 7.66
CA PHE A 103 8.62 -1.51 7.16
C PHE A 103 9.95 -1.94 7.78
N LEU A 104 10.93 -1.03 7.82
CA LEU A 104 12.24 -1.28 8.43
C LEU A 104 12.11 -1.64 9.91
N VAL A 105 11.36 -0.85 10.67
CA VAL A 105 11.12 -1.12 12.10
C VAL A 105 10.44 -2.47 12.28
N GLY A 106 9.39 -2.77 11.50
CA GLY A 106 8.73 -4.06 11.52
C GLY A 106 9.67 -5.21 11.21
N ALA A 107 10.55 -5.05 10.21
CA ALA A 107 11.56 -6.07 9.85
C ALA A 107 12.57 -6.29 10.97
N LEU A 108 13.06 -5.22 11.61
CA LEU A 108 13.98 -5.32 12.74
C LEU A 108 13.32 -5.98 13.94
N VAL A 109 12.08 -5.61 14.27
CA VAL A 109 11.29 -6.26 15.33
C VAL A 109 11.14 -7.75 15.05
N CYS A 110 10.81 -8.13 13.81
CA CYS A 110 10.68 -9.53 13.42
C CYS A 110 12.03 -10.28 13.53
N THR A 111 13.14 -9.64 13.16
CA THR A 111 14.48 -10.26 13.24
C THR A 111 14.86 -10.64 14.67
N VAL A 112 14.52 -9.79 15.65
CA VAL A 112 14.87 -10.00 17.07
C VAL A 112 13.71 -10.59 17.89
N ALA A 113 12.61 -10.99 17.24
CA ALA A 113 11.43 -11.49 17.94
C ALA A 113 11.75 -12.74 18.77
N THR A 114 11.39 -12.70 20.06
CA THR A 114 11.53 -13.80 21.01
C THR A 114 10.25 -14.59 21.24
N GLY A 115 9.13 -14.14 20.64
CA GLY A 115 7.84 -14.78 20.77
C GLY A 115 6.90 -14.43 19.63
N PHE A 116 5.91 -15.29 19.39
CA PHE A 116 4.94 -15.16 18.32
C PHE A 116 4.19 -13.81 18.32
N PRO A 117 3.70 -13.25 19.46
CA PRO A 117 2.99 -11.97 19.47
C PRO A 117 3.87 -10.80 19.00
N VAL A 118 5.17 -10.81 19.34
CA VAL A 118 6.11 -9.77 18.92
C VAL A 118 6.35 -9.84 17.41
N LEU A 119 6.50 -11.07 16.89
CA LEU A 119 6.64 -11.31 15.47
C LEU A 119 5.40 -10.84 14.71
N LEU A 120 4.20 -11.18 15.20
CA LEU A 120 2.94 -10.74 14.60
C LEU A 120 2.80 -9.22 14.60
N ALA A 121 3.15 -8.54 15.69
CA ALA A 121 3.15 -7.08 15.75
C ALA A 121 4.06 -6.47 14.68
N GLY A 122 5.28 -7.00 14.51
CA GLY A 122 6.19 -6.59 13.45
C GLY A 122 5.60 -6.78 12.05
N ARG A 123 4.89 -7.90 11.82
CA ARG A 123 4.20 -8.18 10.54
C ARG A 123 3.06 -7.20 10.26
N ILE A 124 2.27 -6.85 11.26
CA ILE A 124 1.21 -5.83 11.12
C ILE A 124 1.81 -4.48 10.73
N VAL A 125 2.90 -4.07 11.37
CA VAL A 125 3.62 -2.81 11.04
C VAL A 125 4.16 -2.84 9.62
N GLN A 126 4.69 -3.97 9.13
CA GLN A 126 5.10 -4.14 7.73
C GLN A 126 3.91 -4.05 6.77
N GLY A 127 2.76 -4.63 7.12
CA GLY A 127 1.52 -4.56 6.34
C GLY A 127 1.02 -3.12 6.17
N ILE A 128 1.05 -2.31 7.23
CA ILE A 128 0.72 -0.87 7.17
C ILE A 128 1.60 -0.18 6.11
N SER A 129 2.89 -0.45 6.11
CA SER A 129 3.83 0.11 5.13
C SER A 129 3.45 -0.26 3.69
N THR A 130 3.23 -1.53 3.42
CA THR A 130 2.89 -2.02 2.09
C THR A 130 1.56 -1.44 1.61
N GLY A 131 0.58 -1.34 2.50
CA GLY A 131 -0.72 -0.70 2.24
C GLY A 131 -0.59 0.78 1.84
N ILE A 132 0.45 1.49 2.28
CA ILE A 132 0.74 2.87 1.88
C ILE A 132 1.53 2.92 0.58
N VAL A 133 2.56 2.10 0.43
CA VAL A 133 3.52 2.17 -0.69
C VAL A 133 2.86 1.86 -2.02
N LEU A 134 2.04 0.80 -2.09
CA LEU A 134 1.43 0.35 -3.35
C LEU A 134 0.53 1.42 -4.01
N PRO A 135 -0.49 1.96 -3.35
CA PRO A 135 -1.34 2.98 -3.97
C PRO A 135 -0.58 4.30 -4.21
N THR A 136 0.38 4.65 -3.33
CA THR A 136 1.23 5.83 -3.53
C THR A 136 2.10 5.69 -4.78
N MET A 137 2.59 4.49 -5.08
CA MET A 137 3.35 4.20 -6.30
C MET A 137 2.51 4.48 -7.55
N TYR A 138 1.29 3.96 -7.63
CA TYR A 138 0.40 4.20 -8.77
C TYR A 138 -0.01 5.67 -8.89
N ALA A 139 -0.32 6.33 -7.77
CA ALA A 139 -0.61 7.77 -7.76
C ALA A 139 0.58 8.61 -8.23
N ALA A 140 1.80 8.22 -7.86
CA ALA A 140 3.01 8.89 -8.32
C ALA A 140 3.28 8.68 -9.81
N ILE A 141 3.04 7.47 -10.36
CA ILE A 141 3.17 7.20 -11.80
C ILE A 141 2.32 8.17 -12.61
N MET A 142 1.07 8.39 -12.22
CA MET A 142 0.15 9.30 -12.91
C MET A 142 0.62 10.76 -12.94
N ARG A 143 1.53 11.16 -12.05
CA ARG A 143 2.03 12.53 -11.90
C ARG A 143 3.47 12.71 -12.39
N VAL A 144 4.27 11.66 -12.37
CA VAL A 144 5.69 11.69 -12.74
C VAL A 144 5.89 11.43 -14.23
N PHE A 145 5.04 10.59 -14.83
CA PHE A 145 5.17 10.24 -16.25
C PHE A 145 4.21 11.03 -17.12
N PRO A 146 4.65 11.41 -18.34
CA PRO A 146 3.75 12.03 -19.32
C PRO A 146 2.67 11.02 -19.76
N PRO A 147 1.48 11.48 -20.19
CA PRO A 147 0.33 10.62 -20.49
C PRO A 147 0.62 9.44 -21.42
N HIS A 148 1.44 9.67 -22.47
CA HIS A 148 1.81 8.63 -23.43
C HIS A 148 2.77 7.56 -22.88
N LYS A 149 3.40 7.76 -21.70
CA LYS A 149 4.31 6.81 -21.04
C LYS A 149 3.70 6.14 -19.81
N ILE A 150 2.51 6.54 -19.36
CA ILE A 150 1.86 5.97 -18.16
C ILE A 150 1.65 4.47 -18.30
N GLY A 151 1.21 3.99 -19.48
CA GLY A 151 1.02 2.56 -19.74
C GLY A 151 2.31 1.76 -19.56
N ALA A 152 3.43 2.25 -20.12
CA ALA A 152 4.74 1.62 -19.96
C ALA A 152 5.22 1.66 -18.49
N ALA A 153 5.01 2.77 -17.78
CA ALA A 153 5.37 2.89 -16.38
C ALA A 153 4.58 1.93 -15.48
N ASN A 154 3.27 1.78 -15.74
CA ASN A 154 2.44 0.78 -15.07
C ASN A 154 2.89 -0.66 -15.41
N GLY A 155 3.32 -0.90 -16.64
CA GLY A 155 3.92 -2.18 -17.03
C GLY A 155 5.17 -2.50 -16.21
N VAL A 156 6.08 -1.53 -16.02
CA VAL A 156 7.27 -1.69 -15.15
C VAL A 156 6.85 -1.95 -13.70
N ALA A 157 5.89 -1.20 -13.16
CA ALA A 157 5.37 -1.43 -11.81
C ALA A 157 4.77 -2.83 -11.66
N GLY A 158 3.98 -3.28 -12.65
CA GLY A 158 3.42 -4.62 -12.70
C GLY A 158 4.49 -5.72 -12.72
N LEU A 159 5.55 -5.54 -13.53
CA LEU A 159 6.68 -6.46 -13.55
C LEU A 159 7.35 -6.56 -12.18
N VAL A 160 7.64 -5.42 -11.53
CA VAL A 160 8.26 -5.38 -10.20
C VAL A 160 7.42 -6.14 -9.17
N ILE A 161 6.10 -5.94 -9.17
CA ILE A 161 5.17 -6.61 -8.27
C ILE A 161 5.10 -8.12 -8.56
N MET A 162 5.05 -8.51 -9.83
CA MET A 162 4.92 -9.91 -10.25
C MET A 162 6.20 -10.72 -10.04
N PHE A 163 7.37 -10.10 -10.13
CA PHE A 163 8.64 -10.78 -9.87
C PHE A 163 8.84 -11.18 -8.42
N ALA A 164 8.29 -10.41 -7.49
CA ALA A 164 8.45 -10.68 -6.06
C ALA A 164 7.87 -12.04 -5.62
N PRO A 165 6.63 -12.43 -5.98
CA PRO A 165 6.09 -13.75 -5.68
C PRO A 165 6.86 -14.91 -6.33
N VAL A 166 7.49 -14.68 -7.47
CA VAL A 166 8.28 -15.71 -8.16
C VAL A 166 9.60 -15.99 -7.41
N ILE A 167 10.25 -14.92 -6.95
CA ILE A 167 11.54 -15.01 -6.26
C ILE A 167 11.35 -15.36 -4.78
N GLY A 168 10.27 -14.90 -4.15
CA GLY A 168 10.02 -14.98 -2.71
C GLY A 168 10.20 -16.37 -2.12
N PRO A 169 9.50 -17.39 -2.59
CA PRO A 169 9.62 -18.73 -2.05
C PRO A 169 11.02 -19.31 -2.17
N THR A 170 11.67 -19.13 -3.31
CA THR A 170 13.04 -19.65 -3.55
C THR A 170 14.06 -18.95 -2.63
N LEU A 171 13.95 -17.62 -2.51
CA LEU A 171 14.83 -16.84 -1.64
C LEU A 171 14.60 -17.20 -0.16
N ALA A 172 13.35 -17.32 0.27
CA ALA A 172 13.00 -17.69 1.63
C ALA A 172 13.51 -19.10 1.95
N GLY A 173 13.27 -20.08 1.08
CA GLY A 173 13.76 -21.44 1.27
C GLY A 173 15.28 -21.53 1.35
N ALA A 174 15.99 -20.79 0.48
CA ALA A 174 17.46 -20.73 0.54
C ALA A 174 17.98 -20.11 1.84
N LEU A 175 17.38 -19.02 2.32
CA LEU A 175 17.77 -18.36 3.57
C LEU A 175 17.47 -19.22 4.80
N ILE A 176 16.31 -19.88 4.83
CA ILE A 176 15.94 -20.80 5.91
C ILE A 176 16.92 -21.98 5.95
N GLY A 177 17.15 -22.62 4.80
CA GLY A 177 18.04 -23.77 4.72
C GLY A 177 19.50 -23.47 5.04
N ALA A 178 19.99 -22.24 4.76
CA ALA A 178 21.36 -21.85 5.04
C ALA A 178 21.58 -21.24 6.43
N LEU A 179 20.58 -20.54 6.97
CA LEU A 179 20.70 -19.74 8.20
C LEU A 179 19.50 -19.98 9.14
N SER A 180 18.43 -19.23 8.95
CA SER A 180 17.17 -19.34 9.70
C SER A 180 16.10 -18.44 9.09
N TRP A 181 14.84 -18.58 9.51
CA TRP A 181 13.76 -17.69 9.13
C TRP A 181 14.03 -16.20 9.49
N ARG A 182 14.81 -15.93 10.54
CA ARG A 182 15.21 -14.57 10.93
C ARG A 182 16.02 -13.86 9.85
N ALA A 183 16.80 -14.62 9.06
CA ALA A 183 17.58 -14.06 7.96
C ALA A 183 16.71 -13.43 6.86
N ILE A 184 15.47 -13.89 6.69
CA ILE A 184 14.50 -13.30 5.77
C ILE A 184 14.22 -11.85 6.18
N PHE A 185 13.91 -11.63 7.46
CA PHE A 185 13.61 -10.30 7.98
C PHE A 185 14.85 -9.38 8.02
N ALA A 186 16.02 -9.94 8.31
CA ALA A 186 17.27 -9.20 8.22
C ALA A 186 17.56 -8.71 6.78
N LEU A 187 17.32 -9.56 5.78
CA LEU A 187 17.41 -9.16 4.37
C LEU A 187 16.39 -8.06 4.04
N PHE A 188 15.16 -8.20 4.52
CA PHE A 188 14.12 -7.18 4.33
C PHE A 188 14.53 -5.83 4.95
N ALA A 189 15.16 -5.84 6.12
CA ALA A 189 15.67 -4.62 6.75
C ALA A 189 16.76 -3.95 5.87
N VAL A 190 17.69 -4.71 5.31
CA VAL A 190 18.72 -4.18 4.40
C VAL A 190 18.09 -3.56 3.16
N VAL A 191 17.15 -4.26 2.52
CA VAL A 191 16.45 -3.75 1.32
C VAL A 191 15.61 -2.52 1.65
N ALA A 192 14.97 -2.47 2.83
CA ALA A 192 14.21 -1.31 3.28
C ALA A 192 15.11 -0.07 3.47
N VAL A 193 16.33 -0.24 3.99
CA VAL A 193 17.33 0.85 4.07
C VAL A 193 17.68 1.37 2.68
N ILE A 194 17.88 0.49 1.71
CA ILE A 194 18.15 0.89 0.32
C ILE A 194 16.97 1.65 -0.26
N ALA A 195 15.73 1.16 -0.05
CA ALA A 195 14.52 1.85 -0.50
C ALA A 195 14.37 3.23 0.14
N LEU A 196 14.66 3.36 1.45
CA LEU A 196 14.68 4.64 2.17
C LEU A 196 15.72 5.60 1.59
N ALA A 197 16.94 5.14 1.37
CA ALA A 197 18.02 5.95 0.79
C ALA A 197 17.65 6.43 -0.61
N CYS A 198 17.12 5.56 -1.48
CA CYS A 198 16.66 5.91 -2.81
C CYS A 198 15.51 6.92 -2.76
N THR A 199 14.54 6.73 -1.86
CA THR A 199 13.42 7.66 -1.69
C THR A 199 13.89 9.02 -1.19
N ALA A 200 14.77 9.04 -0.20
CA ALA A 200 15.31 10.29 0.35
C ALA A 200 16.09 11.08 -0.70
N ALA A 201 16.91 10.38 -1.52
CA ALA A 201 17.77 11.00 -2.53
C ALA A 201 16.98 11.45 -3.78
N PHE A 202 16.10 10.61 -4.29
CA PHE A 202 15.54 10.80 -5.64
C PHE A 202 14.06 11.16 -5.67
N PHE A 203 13.26 10.76 -4.66
CA PHE A 203 11.82 10.99 -4.71
C PHE A 203 11.49 12.46 -4.43
N VAL A 204 10.81 13.08 -5.40
CA VAL A 204 10.26 14.44 -5.30
C VAL A 204 8.77 14.30 -5.01
N THR A 205 8.14 15.30 -4.38
CA THR A 205 6.71 15.29 -4.10
C THR A 205 5.92 15.72 -5.34
N PRO A 206 5.43 14.77 -6.17
CA PRO A 206 4.72 15.12 -7.41
C PRO A 206 3.23 15.41 -7.18
N ILE A 207 2.72 15.13 -5.98
CA ILE A 207 1.29 15.22 -5.66
C ILE A 207 1.04 16.50 -4.86
N GLU A 208 0.15 17.35 -5.36
CA GLU A 208 -0.28 18.57 -4.69
C GLU A 208 -1.29 18.25 -3.58
N ARG A 209 -1.18 18.99 -2.48
CA ARG A 209 -2.05 18.83 -1.32
C ARG A 209 -3.24 19.75 -1.44
N THR A 210 -4.44 19.18 -1.41
CA THR A 210 -5.70 19.96 -1.48
C THR A 210 -6.29 20.24 -0.11
N ARG A 211 -5.92 19.46 0.94
CA ARG A 211 -6.37 19.58 2.34
C ARG A 211 -7.90 19.71 2.45
N PRO A 212 -8.69 18.82 1.90
CA PRO A 212 -10.14 18.86 2.05
C PRO A 212 -10.54 18.69 3.53
N ALA A 213 -11.79 19.02 3.86
CA ALA A 213 -12.32 18.75 5.19
C ALA A 213 -12.20 17.26 5.54
N VAL A 214 -11.81 16.97 6.78
CA VAL A 214 -11.58 15.58 7.23
C VAL A 214 -12.91 14.90 7.45
N ASP A 215 -13.29 13.96 6.62
CA ASP A 215 -14.43 13.07 6.87
C ASP A 215 -13.95 11.82 7.63
N MET A 216 -13.75 11.98 8.95
CA MET A 216 -13.31 10.89 9.83
C MET A 216 -14.26 9.69 9.80
N LEU A 217 -15.56 9.92 9.60
CA LEU A 217 -16.54 8.84 9.55
C LEU A 217 -16.33 7.95 8.33
N SER A 218 -16.07 8.55 7.17
CA SER A 218 -15.77 7.81 5.94
C SER A 218 -14.46 7.02 6.04
N ILE A 219 -13.43 7.58 6.67
CA ILE A 219 -12.16 6.88 6.89
C ILE A 219 -12.36 5.66 7.79
N VAL A 220 -13.04 5.84 8.93
CA VAL A 220 -13.32 4.74 9.86
C VAL A 220 -14.22 3.67 9.24
N ALA A 221 -15.29 4.09 8.54
CA ALA A 221 -16.19 3.15 7.85
C ALA A 221 -15.45 2.33 6.79
N SER A 222 -14.62 2.97 5.99
CA SER A 222 -13.80 2.30 4.98
C SER A 222 -12.85 1.28 5.62
N ALA A 223 -12.07 1.70 6.63
CA ALA A 223 -11.13 0.83 7.34
C ALA A 223 -11.82 -0.36 8.01
N LEU A 224 -12.94 -0.14 8.71
CA LEU A 224 -13.74 -1.20 9.34
C LEU A 224 -14.36 -2.13 8.31
N GLY A 225 -14.95 -1.59 7.25
CA GLY A 225 -15.60 -2.39 6.22
C GLY A 225 -14.62 -3.32 5.50
N PHE A 226 -13.50 -2.79 5.00
CA PHE A 226 -12.45 -3.60 4.38
C PHE A 226 -11.79 -4.55 5.39
N GLY A 227 -11.52 -4.08 6.61
CA GLY A 227 -10.96 -4.92 7.68
C GLY A 227 -11.84 -6.13 8.01
N CYS A 228 -13.15 -5.92 8.16
CA CYS A 228 -14.10 -7.01 8.40
C CYS A 228 -14.19 -7.98 7.23
N LEU A 229 -14.17 -7.49 5.97
CA LEU A 229 -14.19 -8.37 4.80
C LEU A 229 -12.91 -9.21 4.72
N VAL A 230 -11.73 -8.59 4.82
CA VAL A 230 -10.46 -9.31 4.75
C VAL A 230 -10.35 -10.33 5.89
N ALA A 231 -10.70 -9.94 7.13
CA ALA A 231 -10.71 -10.86 8.25
C ALA A 231 -11.72 -12.01 8.06
N GLY A 232 -12.94 -11.71 7.60
CA GLY A 232 -13.97 -12.71 7.34
C GLY A 232 -13.53 -13.72 6.29
N VAL A 233 -13.02 -13.28 5.14
CA VAL A 233 -12.51 -14.17 4.07
C VAL A 233 -11.34 -15.00 4.56
N SER A 234 -10.40 -14.41 5.29
CA SER A 234 -9.22 -15.11 5.79
C SER A 234 -9.57 -16.20 6.81
N LEU A 235 -10.55 -15.95 7.68
CA LEU A 235 -10.99 -16.89 8.70
C LEU A 235 -11.85 -18.03 8.16
N ILE A 236 -12.34 -17.96 6.91
CA ILE A 236 -13.09 -19.08 6.28
C ILE A 236 -12.25 -20.36 6.27
N SER A 237 -10.95 -20.25 5.99
CA SER A 237 -10.05 -21.41 5.93
C SER A 237 -9.88 -22.11 7.27
N ASP A 238 -9.94 -21.38 8.38
CA ASP A 238 -9.70 -21.92 9.73
C ASP A 238 -11.00 -22.33 10.45
N MET A 239 -12.05 -21.53 10.30
CA MET A 239 -13.31 -21.68 11.04
C MET A 239 -14.50 -22.08 10.16
N GLY A 240 -14.29 -22.26 8.85
CA GLY A 240 -15.35 -22.47 7.88
C GLY A 240 -16.36 -21.33 7.88
N PHE A 241 -17.57 -21.60 7.41
CA PHE A 241 -18.69 -20.65 7.46
C PHE A 241 -19.36 -20.64 8.85
N SER A 242 -18.58 -20.33 9.88
CA SER A 242 -19.13 -20.14 11.21
C SER A 242 -19.96 -18.86 11.30
N VAL A 243 -20.86 -18.78 12.30
CA VAL A 243 -21.69 -17.58 12.54
C VAL A 243 -20.84 -16.32 12.71
N ALA A 244 -19.65 -16.43 13.32
CA ALA A 244 -18.74 -15.32 13.49
C ALA A 244 -18.15 -14.84 12.15
N VAL A 245 -17.74 -15.76 11.28
CA VAL A 245 -17.21 -15.45 9.94
C VAL A 245 -18.27 -14.82 9.06
N VAL A 246 -19.48 -15.42 9.02
CA VAL A 246 -20.60 -14.86 8.26
C VAL A 246 -20.98 -13.47 8.80
N GLY A 247 -20.98 -13.30 10.13
CA GLY A 247 -21.22 -12.01 10.77
C GLY A 247 -20.21 -10.94 10.34
N LEU A 248 -18.91 -11.26 10.33
CA LEU A 248 -17.84 -10.36 9.84
C LEU A 248 -18.05 -9.97 8.38
N LEU A 249 -18.36 -10.93 7.52
CA LEU A 249 -18.60 -10.67 6.10
C LEU A 249 -19.82 -9.77 5.89
N VAL A 250 -20.92 -10.05 6.57
CA VAL A 250 -22.14 -9.23 6.49
C VAL A 250 -21.89 -7.81 7.01
N ILE A 251 -21.25 -7.67 8.16
CA ILE A 251 -20.89 -6.35 8.71
C ILE A 251 -19.98 -5.61 7.72
N GLY A 252 -18.97 -6.27 7.16
CA GLY A 252 -18.07 -5.67 6.18
C GLY A 252 -18.81 -5.14 4.95
N VAL A 253 -19.70 -5.97 4.36
CA VAL A 253 -20.52 -5.58 3.19
C VAL A 253 -21.44 -4.42 3.55
N VAL A 254 -22.17 -4.47 4.67
CA VAL A 254 -23.10 -3.41 5.09
C VAL A 254 -22.37 -2.10 5.33
N VAL A 255 -21.22 -2.13 6.05
CA VAL A 255 -20.44 -0.93 6.33
C VAL A 255 -19.88 -0.33 5.04
N LEU A 256 -19.39 -1.14 4.08
CA LEU A 256 -18.93 -0.65 2.79
C LEU A 256 -20.07 -0.13 1.92
N ALA A 257 -21.24 -0.74 1.96
CA ALA A 257 -22.42 -0.23 1.25
C ALA A 257 -22.84 1.14 1.80
N LEU A 258 -22.87 1.31 3.13
CA LEU A 258 -23.12 2.60 3.78
C LEU A 258 -22.04 3.63 3.46
N TYR A 259 -20.77 3.21 3.42
CA TYR A 259 -19.65 4.06 3.01
C TYR A 259 -19.83 4.52 1.55
N ALA A 260 -20.11 3.62 0.62
CA ALA A 260 -20.35 3.95 -0.79
C ALA A 260 -21.54 4.88 -0.96
N TYR A 261 -22.67 4.58 -0.30
CA TYR A 261 -23.84 5.44 -0.31
C TYR A 261 -23.52 6.86 0.18
N ARG A 262 -22.76 6.97 1.28
CA ARG A 262 -22.32 8.26 1.80
C ARG A 262 -21.42 9.02 0.83
N GLN A 263 -20.43 8.31 0.19
CA GLN A 263 -19.52 8.94 -0.78
C GLN A 263 -20.26 9.52 -2.00
N LEU A 264 -21.33 8.89 -2.44
CA LEU A 264 -22.17 9.38 -3.56
C LEU A 264 -22.99 10.64 -3.22
N HIS A 265 -23.15 10.97 -1.91
CA HIS A 265 -23.99 12.09 -1.45
C HIS A 265 -23.21 13.23 -0.81
N ILE A 266 -21.87 13.12 -0.69
CA ILE A 266 -20.99 14.16 -0.15
C ILE A 266 -20.41 15.00 -1.28
N ALA A 267 -20.33 16.33 -1.08
CA ALA A 267 -19.81 17.29 -2.06
C ALA A 267 -18.33 17.10 -2.43
N ASP A 268 -17.50 16.58 -1.49
CA ASP A 268 -16.09 16.28 -1.67
C ASP A 268 -15.81 14.79 -1.35
N PRO A 269 -16.08 13.85 -2.27
CA PRO A 269 -15.88 12.43 -2.00
C PRO A 269 -14.38 12.08 -1.83
N LEU A 270 -14.11 11.10 -0.95
CA LEU A 270 -12.77 10.55 -0.75
C LEU A 270 -12.27 9.79 -1.99
N LEU A 271 -13.20 9.17 -2.70
CA LEU A 271 -13.00 8.47 -3.97
C LEU A 271 -14.01 9.04 -4.98
N ASP A 272 -13.54 9.47 -6.15
CA ASP A 272 -14.38 9.70 -7.31
C ASP A 272 -14.83 8.31 -7.81
N LEU A 273 -16.09 7.97 -7.51
CA LEU A 273 -16.74 6.71 -7.92
C LEU A 273 -17.46 6.91 -9.24
#